data_f7925bdcac371335f9d81ce8b0182600
#
_entry.id   f7925bdcac371335f9d81ce8b0182600
#
_cell.length_a   1.000
_cell.length_b   1.000
_cell.length_c   1.000
_cell.angle_alpha   90.00
_cell.angle_beta   90.00
_cell.angle_gamma   90.00
#
_symmetry.space_group_name_H-M   'P 1'
#
loop_
_entity.id
_entity.type
_entity.pdbx_description
1 polymer ?
#
loop_
_entity_poly.entity_id
_entity_poly.type
_entity_poly.pdbx_seq_one_letter_code
_entity_poly.pdbx_strand_id
1 'polypeptide(L)'
;QQYCESLEERTTADFDATFKTNVYAMFWITRAALNHLSAGSAIVNTSSVQAFDPDAIVLDYAQTKAAIVAFTKSLAKQLGSEGIRVNAVAPGPYWTPLQVSGGQPQEKIVSMGSGTPMDRPGQPVEIASLYVTLASDESSYCSGQVWCADGGNGTL
;
A
#
# COMPACT_ATOMS: atom_id res chain seq x y z
N GLN A 1 -8.55 -0.55 6.84
CA GLN A 1 -8.12 -1.67 7.70
C GLN A 1 -9.05 -1.78 8.90
N GLN A 2 -9.14 -2.96 9.47
CA GLN A 2 -9.89 -3.21 10.69
C GLN A 2 -9.03 -4.08 11.61
N TYR A 3 -9.03 -3.74 12.90
CA TYR A 3 -8.37 -4.53 13.93
C TYR A 3 -9.17 -5.80 14.24
N CYS A 4 -8.50 -6.93 14.43
CA CYS A 4 -9.12 -8.20 14.81
C CYS A 4 -8.08 -9.09 15.50
N GLU A 5 -8.40 -9.61 16.69
CA GLU A 5 -7.44 -10.40 17.47
C GLU A 5 -7.34 -11.85 17.01
N SER A 6 -8.42 -12.40 16.45
CA SER A 6 -8.43 -13.80 15.98
C SER A 6 -9.17 -13.95 14.64
N LEU A 7 -8.87 -15.04 13.94
CA LEU A 7 -9.57 -15.38 12.70
C LEU A 7 -11.06 -15.66 12.93
N GLU A 8 -11.42 -16.22 14.09
CA GLU A 8 -12.81 -16.54 14.44
C GLU A 8 -13.66 -15.28 14.57
N GLU A 9 -13.08 -14.17 15.02
CA GLU A 9 -13.78 -12.90 15.15
C GLU A 9 -14.00 -12.20 13.81
N ARG A 10 -13.19 -12.52 12.79
CA ARG A 10 -13.31 -11.90 11.47
C ARG A 10 -14.51 -12.43 10.72
N THR A 11 -15.54 -11.61 10.57
CA THR A 11 -16.72 -12.01 9.78
C THR A 11 -16.43 -11.99 8.28
N THR A 12 -17.18 -12.79 7.51
CA THR A 12 -17.12 -12.75 6.04
C THR A 12 -17.47 -11.38 5.49
N ALA A 13 -18.38 -10.66 6.15
CA ALA A 13 -18.78 -9.31 5.74
C ALA A 13 -17.62 -8.30 5.88
N ASP A 14 -16.89 -8.35 6.98
CA ASP A 14 -15.73 -7.48 7.21
C ASP A 14 -14.60 -7.78 6.24
N PHE A 15 -14.31 -9.07 6.04
CA PHE A 15 -13.32 -9.54 5.06
C PHE A 15 -13.67 -9.04 3.65
N ASP A 16 -14.91 -9.23 3.22
CA ASP A 16 -15.39 -8.79 1.91
C ASP A 16 -15.33 -7.25 1.76
N ALA A 17 -15.69 -6.50 2.81
CA ALA A 17 -15.58 -5.05 2.82
C ALA A 17 -14.14 -4.57 2.66
N THR A 18 -13.18 -5.20 3.34
CA THR A 18 -11.75 -4.88 3.24
C THR A 18 -11.24 -5.15 1.81
N PHE A 19 -11.59 -6.30 1.22
CA PHE A 19 -11.21 -6.64 -0.16
C PHE A 19 -11.87 -5.73 -1.19
N LYS A 20 -13.14 -5.41 -1.04
CA LYS A 20 -13.84 -4.47 -1.93
C LYS A 20 -13.20 -3.09 -1.91
N THR A 21 -12.87 -2.59 -0.72
CA THR A 21 -12.25 -1.28 -0.55
C THR A 21 -10.85 -1.23 -1.13
N ASN A 22 -10.01 -2.21 -0.84
CA ASN A 22 -8.58 -2.13 -1.14
C ASN A 22 -8.21 -2.77 -2.49
N VAL A 23 -8.85 -3.87 -2.87
CA VAL A 23 -8.48 -4.64 -4.07
C VAL A 23 -9.44 -4.36 -5.22
N TYR A 24 -10.74 -4.51 -5.01
CA TYR A 24 -11.72 -4.34 -6.08
C TYR A 24 -11.77 -2.89 -6.56
N ALA A 25 -11.75 -1.92 -5.65
CA ALA A 25 -11.73 -0.50 -6.03
C ALA A 25 -10.50 -0.16 -6.87
N MET A 26 -9.31 -0.61 -6.47
CA MET A 26 -8.08 -0.44 -7.25
C MET A 26 -8.24 -1.05 -8.66
N PHE A 27 -8.73 -2.28 -8.76
CA PHE A 27 -8.95 -2.95 -10.05
C PHE A 27 -9.95 -2.18 -10.92
N TRP A 28 -11.10 -1.78 -10.37
CA TRP A 28 -12.13 -1.08 -11.15
C TRP A 28 -11.66 0.29 -11.64
N ILE A 29 -11.00 1.06 -10.77
CA ILE A 29 -10.47 2.38 -11.13
C ILE A 29 -9.40 2.24 -12.20
N THR A 30 -8.44 1.32 -12.01
CA THR A 30 -7.37 1.08 -12.99
C THR A 30 -7.96 0.66 -14.34
N ARG A 31 -8.88 -0.30 -14.35
CA ARG A 31 -9.53 -0.77 -15.57
C ARG A 31 -10.27 0.35 -16.31
N ALA A 32 -10.96 1.22 -15.58
CA ALA A 32 -11.64 2.37 -16.18
C ALA A 32 -10.64 3.41 -16.75
N ALA A 33 -9.52 3.62 -16.04
CA ALA A 33 -8.50 4.58 -16.44
C ALA A 33 -7.72 4.15 -17.69
N LEU A 34 -7.57 2.84 -17.97
CA LEU A 34 -6.74 2.34 -19.08
C LEU A 34 -7.06 3.00 -20.43
N ASN A 35 -8.33 3.26 -20.72
CA ASN A 35 -8.74 3.90 -21.98
C ASN A 35 -8.31 5.38 -22.07
N HIS A 36 -7.79 5.96 -21.01
CA HIS A 36 -7.37 7.36 -20.92
C HIS A 36 -5.87 7.50 -20.70
N LEU A 37 -5.14 6.40 -20.60
CA LEU A 37 -3.69 6.38 -20.44
C LEU A 37 -3.01 6.28 -21.81
N SER A 38 -1.83 6.90 -21.91
CA SER A 38 -0.99 6.86 -23.10
C SER A 38 0.46 6.59 -22.70
N ALA A 39 1.33 6.38 -23.67
CA ALA A 39 2.77 6.26 -23.43
C ALA A 39 3.28 7.47 -22.61
N GLY A 40 4.08 7.20 -21.60
CA GLY A 40 4.54 8.17 -20.60
C GLY A 40 3.68 8.21 -19.33
N SER A 41 2.46 7.63 -19.33
CA SER A 41 1.63 7.57 -18.12
C SER A 41 2.25 6.71 -17.03
N ALA A 42 1.93 7.03 -15.77
CA ALA A 42 2.34 6.27 -14.61
C ALA A 42 1.15 5.93 -13.71
N ILE A 43 1.12 4.70 -13.21
CA ILE A 43 0.20 4.23 -12.17
C ILE A 43 1.03 3.99 -10.91
N VAL A 44 0.64 4.60 -9.79
CA VAL A 44 1.30 4.41 -8.51
C VAL A 44 0.27 3.88 -7.50
N ASN A 45 0.40 2.62 -7.12
CA ASN A 45 -0.46 1.98 -6.13
C ASN A 45 0.08 2.17 -4.71
N THR A 46 -0.80 2.10 -3.71
CA THR A 46 -0.41 2.13 -2.29
C THR A 46 -0.58 0.74 -1.68
N SER A 47 0.54 0.05 -1.45
CA SER A 47 0.61 -1.19 -0.67
C SER A 47 0.83 -0.89 0.82
N SER A 48 1.62 -1.66 1.51
CA SER A 48 2.06 -1.49 2.91
C SER A 48 3.24 -2.42 3.18
N VAL A 49 4.04 -2.14 4.18
CA VAL A 49 4.99 -3.11 4.76
C VAL A 49 4.28 -4.39 5.23
N GLN A 50 3.02 -4.29 5.61
CA GLN A 50 2.16 -5.43 5.97
C GLN A 50 1.96 -6.45 4.84
N ALA A 51 2.30 -6.12 3.61
CA ALA A 51 2.31 -7.07 2.50
C ALA A 51 3.48 -8.07 2.58
N PHE A 52 4.52 -7.75 3.33
CA PHE A 52 5.79 -8.49 3.42
C PHE A 52 6.05 -9.03 4.82
N ASP A 53 5.69 -8.26 5.84
CA ASP A 53 5.80 -8.62 7.24
C ASP A 53 4.45 -8.32 7.94
N PRO A 54 3.48 -9.26 7.83
CA PRO A 54 2.11 -9.05 8.30
C PRO A 54 1.99 -9.17 9.82
N ASP A 55 1.42 -8.15 10.47
CA ASP A 55 0.99 -8.22 11.86
C ASP A 55 -0.29 -9.08 11.96
N ALA A 56 -0.34 -9.97 12.92
CA ALA A 56 -1.44 -10.91 13.14
C ALA A 56 -2.82 -10.22 13.27
N ILE A 57 -2.85 -9.01 13.82
CA ILE A 57 -4.09 -8.27 14.11
C ILE A 57 -4.74 -7.57 12.90
N VAL A 58 -4.08 -7.59 11.73
CA VAL A 58 -4.57 -6.95 10.49
C VAL A 58 -4.56 -7.94 9.32
N LEU A 59 -4.93 -9.17 9.57
CA LEU A 59 -4.81 -10.31 8.66
C LEU A 59 -5.40 -10.04 7.27
N ASP A 60 -6.65 -9.60 7.17
CA ASP A 60 -7.33 -9.32 5.90
C ASP A 60 -6.74 -8.09 5.18
N TYR A 61 -6.38 -7.07 5.94
CA TYR A 61 -5.69 -5.90 5.39
C TYR A 61 -4.33 -6.28 4.78
N ALA A 62 -3.52 -7.06 5.48
CA ALA A 62 -2.22 -7.53 5.00
C ALA A 62 -2.36 -8.32 3.68
N GLN A 63 -3.36 -9.20 3.59
CA GLN A 63 -3.68 -9.93 2.36
C GLN A 63 -4.03 -8.99 1.21
N THR A 64 -4.84 -7.95 1.46
CA THR A 64 -5.16 -6.98 0.41
C THR A 64 -3.93 -6.21 -0.06
N LYS A 65 -2.99 -5.91 0.84
CA LYS A 65 -1.76 -5.20 0.49
C LYS A 65 -0.77 -6.08 -0.29
N ALA A 66 -0.71 -7.37 0.00
CA ALA A 66 0.00 -8.36 -0.82
C ALA A 66 -0.63 -8.52 -2.21
N ALA A 67 -1.95 -8.53 -2.31
CA ALA A 67 -2.67 -8.56 -3.59
C ALA A 67 -2.33 -7.33 -4.46
N ILE A 68 -2.21 -6.13 -3.86
CA ILE A 68 -1.79 -4.90 -4.57
C ILE A 68 -0.37 -5.04 -5.13
N VAL A 69 0.56 -5.66 -4.39
CA VAL A 69 1.93 -5.93 -4.89
C VAL A 69 1.89 -6.84 -6.12
N ALA A 70 1.14 -7.94 -6.05
CA ALA A 70 1.01 -8.88 -7.16
C ALA A 70 0.36 -8.21 -8.39
N PHE A 71 -0.71 -7.44 -8.17
CA PHE A 71 -1.38 -6.67 -9.22
C PHE A 71 -0.43 -5.68 -9.90
N THR A 72 0.32 -4.90 -9.11
CA THR A 72 1.31 -3.93 -9.61
C THR A 72 2.34 -4.60 -10.52
N LYS A 73 2.94 -5.69 -10.06
CA LYS A 73 3.96 -6.43 -10.81
C LYS A 73 3.42 -7.05 -12.10
N SER A 74 2.21 -7.61 -12.06
CA SER A 74 1.57 -8.20 -13.24
C SER A 74 1.17 -7.14 -14.25
N LEU A 75 0.56 -6.05 -13.80
CA LEU A 75 0.11 -4.98 -14.68
C LEU A 75 1.29 -4.25 -15.35
N ALA A 76 2.40 -4.07 -14.62
CA ALA A 76 3.63 -3.51 -15.18
C ALA A 76 4.15 -4.31 -16.39
N LYS A 77 4.04 -5.65 -16.32
CA LYS A 77 4.43 -6.53 -17.45
C LYS A 77 3.47 -6.42 -18.63
N GLN A 78 2.18 -6.21 -18.37
CA GLN A 78 1.18 -6.07 -19.44
C GLN A 78 1.33 -4.74 -20.18
N LEU A 79 1.56 -3.64 -19.44
CA LEU A 79 1.54 -2.29 -20.00
C LEU A 79 2.93 -1.75 -20.39
N GLY A 80 4.01 -2.48 -20.10
CA GLY A 80 5.36 -2.04 -20.37
C GLY A 80 5.64 -1.75 -21.85
N SER A 81 5.13 -2.57 -22.76
CA SER A 81 5.26 -2.34 -24.22
C SER A 81 4.44 -1.17 -24.73
N GLU A 82 3.44 -0.72 -23.95
CA GLU A 82 2.65 0.47 -24.24
C GLU A 82 3.27 1.76 -23.70
N GLY A 83 4.43 1.65 -23.03
CA GLY A 83 5.12 2.79 -22.42
C GLY A 83 4.45 3.32 -21.15
N ILE A 84 3.63 2.51 -20.49
CA ILE A 84 2.96 2.87 -19.23
C ILE A 84 3.69 2.18 -18.06
N ARG A 85 4.09 2.95 -17.06
CA ARG A 85 4.77 2.44 -15.87
C ARG A 85 3.78 2.15 -14.76
N VAL A 86 4.00 1.08 -14.01
CA VAL A 86 3.16 0.71 -12.86
C VAL A 86 4.05 0.34 -11.69
N ASN A 87 3.97 1.11 -10.61
CA ASN A 87 4.75 0.90 -9.40
C ASN A 87 3.86 0.96 -8.15
N ALA A 88 4.41 0.62 -7.01
CA ALA A 88 3.74 0.77 -5.72
C ALA A 88 4.66 1.41 -4.68
N VAL A 89 4.06 2.10 -3.73
CA VAL A 89 4.70 2.50 -2.48
C VAL A 89 4.17 1.61 -1.35
N ALA A 90 5.06 1.16 -0.47
CA ALA A 90 4.73 0.38 0.72
C ALA A 90 5.11 1.16 1.98
N PRO A 91 4.19 1.97 2.54
CA PRO A 91 4.44 2.69 3.77
C PRO A 91 4.60 1.77 4.98
N GLY A 92 5.49 2.13 5.89
CA GLY A 92 5.53 1.65 7.26
C GLY A 92 4.54 2.40 8.17
N PRO A 93 4.89 2.64 9.45
CA PRO A 93 4.03 3.38 10.37
C PRO A 93 4.04 4.89 10.04
N TYR A 94 2.92 5.41 9.55
CA TYR A 94 2.69 6.83 9.26
C TYR A 94 1.55 7.38 10.10
N TRP A 95 1.73 8.59 10.63
CA TRP A 95 0.69 9.28 11.37
C TRP A 95 -0.40 9.81 10.44
N THR A 96 -1.51 9.09 10.36
CA THR A 96 -2.64 9.40 9.48
C THR A 96 -3.98 9.16 10.19
N PRO A 97 -5.08 9.74 9.73
CA PRO A 97 -6.41 9.45 10.27
C PRO A 97 -6.80 7.96 10.26
N LEU A 98 -6.21 7.16 9.37
CA LEU A 98 -6.47 5.73 9.29
C LEU A 98 -6.12 4.99 10.59
N GLN A 99 -5.11 5.43 11.32
CA GLN A 99 -4.69 4.82 12.57
C GLN A 99 -5.78 4.91 13.64
N VAL A 100 -6.46 6.05 13.70
CA VAL A 100 -7.58 6.27 14.63
C VAL A 100 -8.87 5.60 14.16
N SER A 101 -9.20 5.71 12.86
CA SER A 101 -10.45 5.17 12.29
C SER A 101 -10.42 3.65 12.08
N GLY A 102 -9.24 3.03 12.08
CA GLY A 102 -9.06 1.59 11.87
C GLY A 102 -9.34 0.72 13.10
N GLY A 103 -9.76 1.31 14.23
CA GLY A 103 -10.13 0.60 15.44
C GLY A 103 -8.95 0.08 16.27
N GLN A 104 -7.75 0.59 16.03
CA GLN A 104 -6.57 0.19 16.81
C GLN A 104 -6.68 0.62 18.28
N PRO A 105 -6.18 -0.21 19.24
CA PRO A 105 -6.08 0.17 20.64
C PRO A 105 -5.28 1.46 20.83
N GLN A 106 -5.68 2.28 21.80
CA GLN A 106 -5.06 3.57 22.08
C GLN A 106 -3.55 3.44 22.34
N GLU A 107 -3.12 2.39 23.02
CA GLU A 107 -1.71 2.15 23.34
C GLU A 107 -0.88 1.93 22.06
N LYS A 108 -1.42 1.24 21.06
CA LYS A 108 -0.75 1.06 19.75
C LYS A 108 -0.67 2.36 18.96
N ILE A 109 -1.68 3.22 19.08
CA ILE A 109 -1.67 4.54 18.44
C ILE A 109 -0.58 5.42 19.07
N VAL A 110 -0.50 5.44 20.40
CA VAL A 110 0.50 6.25 21.14
C VAL A 110 1.93 5.76 20.90
N SER A 111 2.12 4.44 20.82
CA SER A 111 3.46 3.83 20.60
C SER A 111 3.80 3.65 19.12
N MET A 112 3.00 4.18 18.21
CA MET A 112 3.24 3.98 16.78
C MET A 112 4.63 4.51 16.35
N GLY A 113 5.38 3.64 15.68
CA GLY A 113 6.73 3.96 15.19
C GLY A 113 7.85 3.86 16.22
N SER A 114 7.55 3.67 17.51
CA SER A 114 8.58 3.50 18.54
C SER A 114 9.42 2.21 18.39
N GLY A 115 8.99 1.28 17.54
CA GLY A 115 9.75 0.07 17.20
C GLY A 115 10.58 0.19 15.93
N THR A 116 10.52 1.33 15.22
CA THR A 116 11.35 1.54 14.05
C THR A 116 12.76 2.04 14.47
N PRO A 117 13.81 1.79 13.65
CA PRO A 117 15.13 2.37 13.91
C PRO A 117 15.14 3.90 14.04
N MET A 118 14.18 4.60 13.38
CA MET A 118 14.03 6.06 13.52
C MET A 118 13.23 6.47 14.77
N ASP A 119 12.70 5.53 15.53
CA ASP A 119 11.96 5.70 16.80
C ASP A 119 10.81 6.73 16.72
N ARG A 120 10.15 6.82 15.59
CA ARG A 120 8.99 7.68 15.36
C ARG A 120 8.16 7.23 14.16
N PRO A 121 6.87 7.63 14.08
CA PRO A 121 6.12 7.47 12.83
C PRO A 121 6.58 8.49 11.79
N GLY A 122 6.43 8.13 10.52
CA GLY A 122 6.55 9.08 9.42
C GLY A 122 5.36 10.04 9.36
N GLN A 123 5.57 11.23 8.80
CA GLN A 123 4.52 12.18 8.49
C GLN A 123 4.11 12.05 7.01
N PRO A 124 2.85 12.31 6.63
CA PRO A 124 2.39 12.18 5.24
C PRO A 124 3.26 12.93 4.22
N VAL A 125 3.77 14.09 4.57
CA VAL A 125 4.66 14.88 3.70
C VAL A 125 5.98 14.17 3.40
N GLU A 126 6.48 13.33 4.31
CA GLU A 126 7.76 12.62 4.15
C GLU A 126 7.69 11.50 3.11
N ILE A 127 6.51 10.91 2.89
CA ILE A 127 6.33 9.88 1.86
C ILE A 127 5.89 10.46 0.51
N ALA A 128 5.42 11.70 0.47
CA ALA A 128 4.91 12.34 -0.74
C ALA A 128 5.94 12.36 -1.87
N SER A 129 7.23 12.57 -1.55
CA SER A 129 8.32 12.57 -2.53
C SER A 129 8.45 11.26 -3.31
N LEU A 130 8.18 10.11 -2.70
CA LEU A 130 8.22 8.81 -3.39
C LEU A 130 7.13 8.72 -4.47
N TYR A 131 5.92 9.20 -4.16
CA TYR A 131 4.83 9.24 -5.14
C TYR A 131 5.15 10.18 -6.29
N VAL A 132 5.69 11.36 -6.00
CA VAL A 132 6.10 12.34 -7.02
C VAL A 132 7.18 11.75 -7.92
N THR A 133 8.23 11.15 -7.36
CA THR A 133 9.31 10.52 -8.12
C THR A 133 8.77 9.38 -9.00
N LEU A 134 7.94 8.48 -8.47
CA LEU A 134 7.38 7.37 -9.24
C LEU A 134 6.39 7.82 -10.33
N ALA A 135 5.75 8.96 -10.15
CA ALA A 135 4.86 9.54 -11.15
C ALA A 135 5.61 10.36 -12.22
N SER A 136 6.81 10.84 -11.94
CA SER A 136 7.59 11.70 -12.84
C SER A 136 8.50 10.90 -13.79
N ASP A 137 9.04 11.56 -14.79
CA ASP A 137 9.99 10.99 -15.76
C ASP A 137 11.36 10.65 -15.15
N GLU A 138 11.66 11.13 -13.93
CA GLU A 138 12.86 10.74 -13.18
C GLU A 138 12.92 9.23 -12.93
N SER A 139 11.77 8.57 -12.88
CA SER A 139 11.65 7.12 -12.76
C SER A 139 11.29 6.39 -14.05
N SER A 140 11.70 6.94 -15.22
CA SER A 140 11.34 6.44 -16.56
C SER A 140 11.69 4.97 -16.82
N TYR A 141 12.69 4.41 -16.15
CA TYR A 141 13.07 3.00 -16.24
C TYR A 141 12.61 2.16 -15.05
N CYS A 142 11.75 2.72 -14.17
CA CYS A 142 11.22 2.07 -12.97
C CYS A 142 9.77 1.62 -13.23
N SER A 143 9.55 0.31 -13.36
CA SER A 143 8.22 -0.29 -13.49
C SER A 143 8.19 -1.67 -12.82
N GLY A 144 7.07 -2.02 -12.21
CA GLY A 144 6.89 -3.27 -11.46
C GLY A 144 7.56 -3.27 -10.09
N GLN A 145 8.01 -2.13 -9.60
CA GLN A 145 8.73 -2.01 -8.33
C GLN A 145 7.80 -1.64 -7.18
N VAL A 146 8.22 -2.01 -5.97
CA VAL A 146 7.59 -1.59 -4.72
C VAL A 146 8.64 -0.87 -3.89
N TRP A 147 8.40 0.40 -3.55
CA TRP A 147 9.31 1.22 -2.79
C TRP A 147 8.82 1.35 -1.35
N CYS A 148 9.62 0.87 -0.40
CA CYS A 148 9.32 1.02 1.03
C CYS A 148 9.82 2.34 1.59
N ALA A 149 9.06 2.86 2.57
CA ALA A 149 9.47 3.92 3.48
C ALA A 149 8.92 3.57 4.86
N ASP A 150 9.75 2.97 5.71
CA ASP A 150 9.33 2.24 6.91
C ASP A 150 10.12 2.63 8.19
N GLY A 151 10.85 3.73 8.16
CA GLY A 151 11.63 4.20 9.29
C GLY A 151 12.87 3.36 9.58
N GLY A 152 13.34 2.57 8.59
CA GLY A 152 14.57 1.79 8.68
C GLY A 152 14.39 0.32 9.03
N ASN A 153 13.15 -0.21 9.03
CA ASN A 153 12.90 -1.64 9.31
C ASN A 153 13.47 -2.58 8.23
N GLY A 154 13.70 -2.07 7.01
CA GLY A 154 14.28 -2.87 5.95
C GLY A 154 13.38 -4.03 5.52
N THR A 155 12.09 -3.76 5.37
CA THR A 155 11.04 -4.77 5.13
C THR A 155 11.11 -5.43 3.74
N LEU A 156 11.87 -4.88 2.79
CA LEU A 156 12.10 -5.42 1.44
C LEU A 156 13.54 -5.84 1.24
#